data_2b6d2e7e593b8556f08d27fead58aa47
#
_entry.id   2b6d2e7e593b8556f08d27fead58aa47
#
_cell.length_a   1.000
_cell.length_b   1.000
_cell.length_c   1.000
_cell.angle_alpha   90.00
_cell.angle_beta   90.00
_cell.angle_gamma   90.00
#
_symmetry.space_group_name_H-M   'P 1'
#
loop_
_entity.id
_entity.type
_entity.pdbx_description
1 polymer ?
#
loop_
_entity_poly.entity_id
_entity_poly.type
_entity_poly.pdbx_seq_one_letter_code
_entity_poly.pdbx_strand_id
1 'polypeptide(L)'
;MAMRVSDPLRVRRDGRAAHRGKGRTDRRSRHRTHGPNRKGRSPMPPALQGRAQQAKSQKHSRCRNLYGRLNEDVLRDCWQAIRQEAAYGVDRVSAQEDEHTLEGNIRHLVDRLRRKRSRATLVRRHSMPKGDGRVRPLGIPAVEETLVQMAVTRRLTAIDEQDFLRWRYGDRPHVGARDAVDTLTSKLPCGRDHWGVEADSPGCFDTIDQEWMRRMVAERLEDRALVRLIKTWRKAGVLDTDGTVGHPATGTPQGGTVSPILANISWHYALDRWCEQVVKQHWTGEACLIRDADDEVCAFEKQKDAERCSTVLGQRVRKCGLELAGDKTRMRPCSRQPAAAPTRFEVLGCEVRWGKDRAGKAHLKRRTSRPK
;
A
#
# COMPACT_ATOMS: atom_id res chain seq x y z
N MET A 1 20.77 -23.75 7.01
CA MET A 1 19.44 -23.93 7.63
C MET A 1 18.42 -23.28 6.71
N ALA A 2 17.52 -24.06 6.10
CA ALA A 2 16.59 -23.53 5.10
C ALA A 2 15.51 -22.69 5.79
N MET A 3 15.33 -21.45 5.35
CA MET A 3 14.19 -20.62 5.74
C MET A 3 12.90 -21.30 5.29
N ARG A 4 12.11 -21.83 6.24
CA ARG A 4 10.81 -22.42 5.90
C ARG A 4 9.84 -21.32 5.48
N VAL A 5 9.30 -21.45 4.29
CA VAL A 5 8.22 -20.58 3.80
C VAL A 5 6.93 -21.00 4.51
N SER A 6 6.66 -20.39 5.66
CA SER A 6 5.47 -20.66 6.50
C SER A 6 4.17 -20.10 5.89
N ASP A 7 3.02 -20.59 6.39
CA ASP A 7 1.70 -20.04 6.04
C ASP A 7 1.67 -18.52 6.35
N PRO A 8 1.24 -17.67 5.41
CA PRO A 8 1.15 -16.22 5.60
C PRO A 8 0.44 -15.76 6.87
N LEU A 9 -0.55 -16.53 7.33
CA LEU A 9 -1.35 -16.19 8.50
C LEU A 9 -0.87 -16.86 9.79
N ARG A 10 0.05 -17.84 9.71
CA ARG A 10 0.58 -18.62 10.86
C ARG A 10 1.89 -18.10 11.43
N VAL A 11 2.29 -16.88 11.15
CA VAL A 11 3.43 -16.30 11.84
C VAL A 11 3.04 -16.07 13.30
N ARG A 12 3.82 -16.64 14.24
CA ARG A 12 3.52 -16.71 15.68
C ARG A 12 2.96 -15.39 16.22
N ARG A 13 1.83 -15.49 16.94
CA ARG A 13 1.20 -14.37 17.65
C ARG A 13 1.96 -13.98 18.94
N ASP A 14 2.92 -14.79 19.33
CA ASP A 14 3.65 -14.67 20.61
C ASP A 14 4.90 -13.83 20.42
N GLY A 15 4.75 -12.52 20.37
CA GLY A 15 5.85 -11.56 20.29
C GLY A 15 6.10 -10.87 21.62
N ARG A 16 6.50 -11.57 22.67
CA ARG A 16 7.26 -10.95 23.77
C ARG A 16 8.74 -10.93 23.39
N ALA A 17 9.14 -9.99 22.58
CA ALA A 17 10.53 -9.61 22.42
C ALA A 17 10.89 -8.62 23.54
N ALA A 18 11.52 -9.13 24.58
CA ALA A 18 12.17 -8.29 25.59
C ALA A 18 13.41 -7.63 24.95
N HIS A 19 13.27 -6.43 24.41
CA HIS A 19 14.38 -5.58 24.03
C HIS A 19 14.90 -4.84 25.27
N ARG A 20 15.90 -5.39 25.92
CA ARG A 20 16.86 -4.62 26.71
C ARG A 20 17.88 -3.99 25.75
N GLY A 21 17.55 -2.82 25.20
CA GLY A 21 18.48 -1.96 24.50
C GLY A 21 18.95 -0.86 25.44
N LYS A 22 20.25 -0.88 25.80
CA LYS A 22 20.92 0.20 26.53
C LYS A 22 20.81 1.50 25.73
N GLY A 23 20.25 2.53 26.36
CA GLY A 23 20.14 3.85 25.81
C GLY A 23 21.50 4.47 25.52
N ARG A 24 21.65 4.95 24.32
CA ARG A 24 22.65 5.93 23.93
C ARG A 24 21.92 7.21 23.58
N THR A 25 22.09 8.22 24.42
CA THR A 25 21.56 9.56 24.25
C THR A 25 22.11 10.16 22.96
N ASP A 26 21.25 10.33 21.97
CA ASP A 26 21.61 10.95 20.70
C ASP A 26 21.29 12.46 20.76
N ARG A 27 22.33 13.27 20.56
CA ARG A 27 22.23 14.73 20.54
C ARG A 27 21.36 15.16 19.37
N ARG A 28 20.25 15.82 19.68
CA ARG A 28 19.34 16.44 18.73
C ARG A 28 20.05 17.48 17.86
N SER A 29 20.34 17.16 16.62
CA SER A 29 20.56 18.17 15.59
C SER A 29 19.19 18.66 15.10
N ARG A 30 18.87 19.91 15.40
CA ARG A 30 17.68 20.60 14.89
C ARG A 30 17.90 20.93 13.41
N HIS A 31 17.60 20.02 12.50
CA HIS A 31 17.39 20.37 11.11
C HIS A 31 15.94 20.81 10.91
N ARG A 32 15.74 22.10 10.68
CA ARG A 32 14.51 22.64 10.13
C ARG A 32 14.30 22.06 8.73
N THR A 33 13.51 21.03 8.62
CA THR A 33 13.02 20.54 7.33
C THR A 33 11.84 21.41 6.91
N HIS A 34 12.05 22.27 5.90
CA HIS A 34 10.95 22.84 5.13
C HIS A 34 10.29 21.70 4.33
N GLY A 35 9.28 21.08 4.89
CA GLY A 35 8.44 20.12 4.19
C GLY A 35 7.52 20.83 3.20
N PRO A 36 7.27 20.27 2.02
CA PRO A 36 6.32 20.84 1.08
C PRO A 36 4.90 20.79 1.67
N ASN A 37 4.20 21.84 1.38
CA ASN A 37 2.81 22.19 1.62
C ASN A 37 1.87 21.02 1.99
N ARG A 38 1.68 20.76 3.29
CA ARG A 38 0.72 19.80 3.85
C ARG A 38 -0.71 20.37 3.91
N LYS A 39 -1.07 21.28 2.99
CA LYS A 39 -2.42 21.82 2.90
C LYS A 39 -3.33 20.78 2.24
N GLY A 40 -4.35 20.32 2.97
CA GLY A 40 -5.51 19.71 2.36
C GLY A 40 -5.96 18.33 2.84
N ARG A 41 -5.46 17.79 3.96
CA ARG A 41 -6.11 16.60 4.55
C ARG A 41 -6.75 16.96 5.88
N SER A 42 -8.07 16.94 5.91
CA SER A 42 -8.85 17.12 7.15
C SER A 42 -8.41 16.12 8.23
N PRO A 43 -8.40 16.48 9.50
CA PRO A 43 -8.08 15.56 10.58
C PRO A 43 -9.07 14.39 10.56
N MET A 44 -8.59 13.22 11.01
CA MET A 44 -9.42 12.02 11.09
C MET A 44 -10.66 12.30 11.95
N PRO A 45 -11.87 12.00 11.45
CA PRO A 45 -13.11 12.19 12.21
C PRO A 45 -13.06 11.51 13.59
N PRO A 46 -13.65 12.09 14.66
CA PRO A 46 -13.59 11.53 16.03
C PRO A 46 -14.04 10.07 16.14
N ALA A 47 -15.07 9.70 15.38
CA ALA A 47 -15.55 8.30 15.33
C ALA A 47 -14.50 7.31 14.78
N LEU A 48 -13.63 7.75 13.88
CA LEU A 48 -12.52 6.94 13.36
C LEU A 48 -11.33 6.96 14.31
N GLN A 49 -11.07 8.08 15.02
CA GLN A 49 -10.03 8.14 16.06
C GLN A 49 -10.26 7.12 17.17
N GLY A 50 -11.52 7.01 17.66
CA GLY A 50 -11.89 5.99 18.66
C GLY A 50 -11.64 4.56 18.14
N ARG A 51 -11.90 4.30 16.85
CA ARG A 51 -11.60 3.00 16.23
C ARG A 51 -10.12 2.72 16.11
N ALA A 52 -9.35 3.71 15.69
CA ALA A 52 -7.89 3.61 15.64
C ALA A 52 -7.31 3.31 17.02
N GLN A 53 -7.79 4.01 18.06
CA GLN A 53 -7.35 3.79 19.43
C GLN A 53 -7.70 2.38 19.93
N GLN A 54 -8.91 1.89 19.65
CA GLN A 54 -9.32 0.52 19.96
C GLN A 54 -8.44 -0.50 19.22
N ALA A 55 -8.22 -0.32 17.93
CA ALA A 55 -7.37 -1.20 17.11
C ALA A 55 -5.93 -1.23 17.64
N LYS A 56 -5.40 -0.08 18.08
CA LYS A 56 -4.07 0.05 18.66
C LYS A 56 -3.92 -0.67 20.00
N SER A 57 -4.90 -0.52 20.89
CA SER A 57 -4.88 -1.15 22.22
C SER A 57 -5.16 -2.65 22.16
N GLN A 58 -5.97 -3.08 21.20
CA GLN A 58 -6.44 -4.46 21.05
C GLN A 58 -5.94 -5.07 19.73
N LYS A 59 -4.65 -5.22 19.57
CA LYS A 59 -3.99 -5.68 18.31
C LYS A 59 -4.50 -7.03 17.78
N HIS A 60 -5.08 -7.88 18.63
CA HIS A 60 -5.59 -9.20 18.23
C HIS A 60 -7.11 -9.25 18.12
N SER A 61 -7.82 -8.16 18.45
CA SER A 61 -9.26 -8.13 18.33
C SER A 61 -9.70 -7.89 16.89
N ARG A 62 -10.81 -8.54 16.52
CA ARG A 62 -11.46 -8.31 15.23
C ARG A 62 -12.56 -7.26 15.40
N CYS A 63 -12.57 -6.32 14.47
CA CYS A 63 -13.58 -5.27 14.47
C CYS A 63 -14.91 -5.79 13.93
N ARG A 64 -15.98 -5.45 14.65
CA ARG A 64 -17.37 -5.83 14.33
C ARG A 64 -18.21 -4.61 14.00
N ASN A 65 -19.32 -4.83 13.32
CA ASN A 65 -20.36 -3.82 13.03
C ASN A 65 -19.82 -2.57 12.33
N LEU A 66 -18.91 -2.72 11.37
CA LEU A 66 -18.43 -1.62 10.54
C LEU A 66 -19.40 -1.31 9.41
N TYR A 67 -20.04 -2.37 8.86
CA TYR A 67 -21.06 -2.25 7.83
C TYR A 67 -22.28 -1.46 8.32
N GLY A 68 -22.80 -1.77 9.50
CA GLY A 68 -23.95 -1.08 10.09
C GLY A 68 -23.71 0.41 10.40
N ARG A 69 -22.46 0.86 10.33
CA ARG A 69 -22.08 2.27 10.51
C ARG A 69 -21.90 3.03 9.21
N LEU A 70 -22.22 2.43 8.06
CA LEU A 70 -22.33 3.12 6.78
C LEU A 70 -23.68 3.85 6.75
N ASN A 71 -23.73 5.03 7.36
CA ASN A 71 -24.91 5.87 7.50
C ASN A 71 -24.78 7.16 6.66
N GLU A 72 -25.82 7.96 6.68
CA GLU A 72 -25.92 9.18 5.89
C GLU A 72 -24.79 10.17 6.21
N ASP A 73 -24.50 10.41 7.50
CA ASP A 73 -23.48 11.37 7.90
C ASP A 73 -22.10 11.00 7.38
N VAL A 74 -21.77 9.71 7.45
CA VAL A 74 -20.51 9.20 6.92
C VAL A 74 -20.41 9.36 5.40
N LEU A 75 -21.50 9.15 4.68
CA LEU A 75 -21.48 9.31 3.23
C LEU A 75 -21.43 10.79 2.83
N ARG A 76 -22.08 11.69 3.57
CA ARG A 76 -21.90 13.15 3.40
C ARG A 76 -20.47 13.59 3.61
N ASP A 77 -19.82 13.11 4.68
CA ASP A 77 -18.39 13.39 4.92
C ASP A 77 -17.50 12.89 3.77
N CYS A 78 -17.86 11.76 3.17
CA CYS A 78 -17.15 11.24 2.01
C CYS A 78 -17.37 12.08 0.77
N TRP A 79 -18.61 12.56 0.57
CA TRP A 79 -18.96 13.43 -0.56
C TRP A 79 -18.08 14.66 -0.65
N GLN A 80 -17.81 15.33 0.48
CA GLN A 80 -16.95 16.51 0.53
C GLN A 80 -15.50 16.26 0.04
N ALA A 81 -15.08 15.01 -0.03
CA ALA A 81 -13.76 14.63 -0.51
C ALA A 81 -13.77 14.09 -1.97
N ILE A 82 -14.94 13.97 -2.58
CA ILE A 82 -15.05 13.60 -3.99
C ILE A 82 -14.66 14.80 -4.85
N ARG A 83 -13.89 14.54 -5.89
CA ARG A 83 -13.58 15.54 -6.92
C ARG A 83 -14.79 15.72 -7.81
N GLN A 84 -15.32 16.91 -7.86
CA GLN A 84 -16.50 17.23 -8.69
C GLN A 84 -16.24 17.02 -10.18
N GLU A 85 -15.00 17.21 -10.63
CA GLU A 85 -14.56 17.01 -12.02
C GLU A 85 -14.15 15.57 -12.33
N ALA A 86 -14.45 14.60 -11.43
CA ALA A 86 -14.09 13.20 -11.66
C ALA A 86 -14.90 12.62 -12.82
N ALA A 87 -14.27 11.71 -13.56
CA ALA A 87 -14.93 11.00 -14.65
C ALA A 87 -16.10 10.14 -14.11
N TYR A 88 -17.22 10.13 -14.83
CA TYR A 88 -18.40 9.36 -14.48
C TYR A 88 -18.22 7.84 -14.71
N GLY A 89 -19.00 7.03 -14.00
CA GLY A 89 -19.03 5.58 -14.12
C GLY A 89 -19.82 5.07 -15.34
N VAL A 90 -20.34 3.84 -15.25
CA VAL A 90 -21.16 3.22 -16.31
C VAL A 90 -22.54 3.84 -16.45
N ASP A 91 -23.05 4.43 -15.38
CA ASP A 91 -24.34 5.14 -15.30
C ASP A 91 -24.31 6.51 -15.98
N ARG A 92 -23.12 6.98 -16.35
CA ARG A 92 -22.87 8.31 -16.94
C ARG A 92 -23.29 9.49 -16.05
N VAL A 93 -23.51 9.26 -14.77
CA VAL A 93 -23.82 10.31 -13.80
C VAL A 93 -22.52 10.92 -13.29
N SER A 94 -22.35 12.22 -13.46
CA SER A 94 -21.22 12.98 -12.90
C SER A 94 -21.49 13.36 -11.44
N ALA A 95 -20.45 13.70 -10.69
CA ALA A 95 -20.62 14.20 -9.32
C ALA A 95 -21.41 15.52 -9.28
N GLN A 96 -21.27 16.37 -10.31
CA GLN A 96 -22.02 17.63 -10.42
C GLN A 96 -23.52 17.41 -10.61
N GLU A 97 -23.91 16.42 -11.42
CA GLU A 97 -25.32 16.04 -11.60
C GLU A 97 -25.90 15.41 -10.34
N ASP A 98 -25.13 14.54 -9.68
CA ASP A 98 -25.57 13.86 -8.44
C ASP A 98 -25.73 14.84 -7.26
N GLU A 99 -25.02 15.98 -7.27
CA GLU A 99 -25.09 17.02 -6.23
C GLU A 99 -26.51 17.60 -6.11
N HIS A 100 -27.24 17.76 -7.20
CA HIS A 100 -28.60 18.33 -7.19
C HIS A 100 -29.61 17.45 -6.43
N THR A 101 -29.38 16.13 -6.37
CA THR A 101 -30.27 15.16 -5.71
C THR A 101 -29.56 14.40 -4.58
N LEU A 102 -28.41 14.90 -4.14
CA LEU A 102 -27.49 14.24 -3.23
C LEU A 102 -28.16 13.66 -1.98
N GLU A 103 -28.95 14.47 -1.29
CA GLU A 103 -29.59 14.03 -0.04
C GLU A 103 -30.58 12.88 -0.24
N GLY A 104 -31.31 12.90 -1.35
CA GLY A 104 -32.20 11.81 -1.76
C GLY A 104 -31.40 10.55 -2.10
N ASN A 105 -30.35 10.69 -2.89
CA ASN A 105 -29.48 9.60 -3.32
C ASN A 105 -28.75 8.95 -2.14
N ILE A 106 -28.23 9.74 -1.19
CA ILE A 106 -27.60 9.22 0.03
C ILE A 106 -28.60 8.41 0.87
N ARG A 107 -29.84 8.92 1.10
CA ARG A 107 -30.86 8.18 1.86
C ARG A 107 -31.22 6.86 1.18
N HIS A 108 -31.42 6.88 -0.13
CA HIS A 108 -31.70 5.68 -0.93
C HIS A 108 -30.57 4.66 -0.87
N LEU A 109 -29.32 5.13 -0.97
CA LEU A 109 -28.13 4.30 -0.88
C LEU A 109 -28.01 3.66 0.51
N VAL A 110 -28.21 4.43 1.59
CA VAL A 110 -28.19 3.92 2.97
C VAL A 110 -29.31 2.90 3.20
N ASP A 111 -30.51 3.10 2.67
CA ASP A 111 -31.60 2.13 2.75
C ASP A 111 -31.22 0.82 2.04
N ARG A 112 -30.67 0.88 0.84
CA ARG A 112 -30.18 -0.31 0.13
C ARG A 112 -29.08 -1.03 0.91
N LEU A 113 -28.15 -0.29 1.53
CA LEU A 113 -27.12 -0.86 2.40
C LEU A 113 -27.75 -1.54 3.62
N ARG A 114 -28.64 -0.89 4.36
CA ARG A 114 -29.33 -1.48 5.53
C ARG A 114 -30.06 -2.77 5.19
N ARG A 115 -30.72 -2.82 4.05
CA ARG A 115 -31.39 -4.03 3.54
C ARG A 115 -30.45 -5.07 2.93
N LYS A 116 -29.12 -4.81 2.91
CA LYS A 116 -28.11 -5.66 2.28
C LYS A 116 -28.39 -5.97 0.79
N ARG A 117 -29.05 -5.04 0.11
CA ARG A 117 -29.43 -5.12 -1.32
C ARG A 117 -28.48 -4.36 -2.24
N SER A 118 -27.45 -3.69 -1.68
CA SER A 118 -26.44 -3.03 -2.48
C SER A 118 -25.65 -4.08 -3.27
N ARG A 119 -25.61 -3.90 -4.59
CA ARG A 119 -24.84 -4.71 -5.54
C ARG A 119 -23.80 -3.81 -6.19
N ALA A 120 -22.59 -4.32 -6.36
CA ALA A 120 -21.61 -3.60 -7.16
C ALA A 120 -22.09 -3.49 -8.61
N THR A 121 -22.01 -2.29 -9.15
CA THR A 121 -22.24 -2.01 -10.56
C THR A 121 -20.98 -2.36 -11.37
N LEU A 122 -21.12 -2.46 -12.71
CA LEU A 122 -19.95 -2.56 -13.59
C LEU A 122 -19.05 -1.34 -13.39
N VAL A 123 -17.76 -1.51 -13.55
CA VAL A 123 -16.83 -0.39 -13.65
C VAL A 123 -16.56 -0.06 -15.12
N ARG A 124 -16.55 1.21 -15.48
CA ARG A 124 -16.26 1.64 -16.86
C ARG A 124 -14.75 1.66 -17.07
N ARG A 125 -14.28 0.97 -18.12
CA ARG A 125 -12.86 1.00 -18.49
C ARG A 125 -12.46 2.36 -19.05
N HIS A 126 -11.32 2.84 -18.56
CA HIS A 126 -10.64 3.99 -19.12
C HIS A 126 -9.17 3.65 -19.31
N SER A 127 -8.65 3.91 -20.47
CA SER A 127 -7.27 3.60 -20.84
C SER A 127 -6.38 4.84 -20.70
N MET A 128 -5.45 4.81 -19.76
CA MET A 128 -4.49 5.91 -19.53
C MET A 128 -3.14 5.57 -20.15
N PRO A 129 -2.61 6.38 -21.09
CA PRO A 129 -1.30 6.13 -21.68
C PRO A 129 -0.19 6.25 -20.62
N LYS A 130 0.78 5.35 -20.67
CA LYS A 130 2.03 5.45 -19.94
C LYS A 130 3.10 6.09 -20.82
N GLY A 131 4.11 6.74 -20.22
CA GLY A 131 5.19 7.39 -20.95
C GLY A 131 6.07 6.45 -21.77
N ASP A 132 5.94 5.13 -21.60
CA ASP A 132 6.65 4.07 -22.32
C ASP A 132 5.85 3.44 -23.47
N GLY A 133 4.75 4.07 -23.89
CA GLY A 133 3.86 3.59 -24.96
C GLY A 133 2.88 2.51 -24.53
N ARG A 134 2.98 1.97 -23.31
CA ARG A 134 1.99 1.04 -22.74
C ARG A 134 0.78 1.79 -22.24
N VAL A 135 -0.32 1.07 -22.04
CA VAL A 135 -1.56 1.61 -21.53
C VAL A 135 -1.85 1.04 -20.13
N ARG A 136 -2.29 1.89 -19.22
CA ARG A 136 -2.79 1.46 -17.91
C ARG A 136 -4.33 1.41 -17.95
N PRO A 137 -4.92 0.23 -17.85
CA PRO A 137 -6.37 0.11 -17.76
C PRO A 137 -6.84 0.56 -16.37
N LEU A 138 -7.75 1.52 -16.31
CA LEU A 138 -8.40 1.97 -15.08
C LEU A 138 -9.88 1.62 -15.14
N GLY A 139 -10.45 1.19 -14.02
CA GLY A 139 -11.89 1.01 -13.87
C GLY A 139 -12.48 2.20 -13.10
N ILE A 140 -13.43 2.89 -13.68
CA ILE A 140 -14.13 4.02 -13.06
C ILE A 140 -15.46 3.51 -12.51
N PRO A 141 -15.65 3.43 -11.19
CA PRO A 141 -16.90 3.05 -10.57
C PRO A 141 -17.91 4.21 -10.65
N ALA A 142 -19.20 3.93 -10.49
CA ALA A 142 -20.23 4.93 -10.31
C ALA A 142 -19.98 5.80 -9.06
N VAL A 143 -20.52 6.99 -9.02
CA VAL A 143 -20.33 7.95 -7.90
C VAL A 143 -20.81 7.34 -6.58
N GLU A 144 -21.98 6.71 -6.55
CA GLU A 144 -22.49 6.02 -5.35
C GLU A 144 -21.53 4.93 -4.84
N GLU A 145 -20.98 4.13 -5.75
CA GLU A 145 -19.98 3.10 -5.40
C GLU A 145 -18.71 3.73 -4.84
N THR A 146 -18.26 4.83 -5.43
CA THR A 146 -17.09 5.57 -4.96
C THR A 146 -17.29 6.08 -3.55
N LEU A 147 -18.47 6.59 -3.20
CA LEU A 147 -18.83 7.03 -1.84
C LEU A 147 -18.71 5.89 -0.82
N VAL A 148 -19.33 4.75 -1.13
CA VAL A 148 -19.30 3.60 -0.21
C VAL A 148 -17.90 3.04 -0.08
N GLN A 149 -17.16 2.91 -1.18
CA GLN A 149 -15.77 2.48 -1.16
C GLN A 149 -14.89 3.43 -0.34
N MET A 150 -15.08 4.74 -0.46
CA MET A 150 -14.36 5.73 0.33
C MET A 150 -14.67 5.61 1.83
N ALA A 151 -15.95 5.43 2.19
CA ALA A 151 -16.37 5.23 3.57
C ALA A 151 -15.75 3.96 4.17
N VAL A 152 -15.65 2.89 3.40
CA VAL A 152 -14.98 1.63 3.81
C VAL A 152 -13.47 1.83 3.91
N THR A 153 -12.86 2.47 2.92
CA THR A 153 -11.41 2.77 2.91
C THR A 153 -10.98 3.54 4.14
N ARG A 154 -11.70 4.60 4.50
CA ARG A 154 -11.41 5.39 5.71
C ARG A 154 -11.44 4.54 7.00
N ARG A 155 -12.36 3.57 7.07
CA ARG A 155 -12.47 2.67 8.23
C ARG A 155 -11.36 1.63 8.28
N LEU A 156 -11.07 0.99 7.15
CA LEU A 156 -9.97 0.04 7.05
C LEU A 156 -8.64 0.73 7.35
N THR A 157 -8.39 1.90 6.77
CA THR A 157 -7.19 2.70 7.06
C THR A 157 -7.05 3.00 8.55
N ALA A 158 -8.12 3.41 9.24
CA ALA A 158 -8.05 3.71 10.68
C ALA A 158 -7.67 2.48 11.52
N ILE A 159 -8.05 1.28 11.09
CA ILE A 159 -7.75 0.01 11.77
C ILE A 159 -6.35 -0.47 11.40
N ASP A 160 -6.07 -0.63 10.10
CA ASP A 160 -4.88 -1.32 9.62
C ASP A 160 -3.62 -0.46 9.73
N GLU A 161 -3.75 0.90 9.77
CA GLU A 161 -2.64 1.81 10.08
C GLU A 161 -1.98 1.52 11.45
N GLN A 162 -2.72 0.93 12.38
CA GLN A 162 -2.19 0.57 13.69
C GLN A 162 -1.28 -0.67 13.65
N ASP A 163 -1.40 -1.47 12.59
CA ASP A 163 -0.62 -2.69 12.39
C ASP A 163 0.50 -2.50 11.37
N PHE A 164 0.37 -1.53 10.47
CA PHE A 164 1.34 -1.30 9.40
C PHE A 164 2.71 -0.91 9.92
N LEU A 165 3.75 -1.50 9.34
CA LEU A 165 5.12 -1.30 9.77
C LEU A 165 5.66 0.07 9.32
N ARG A 166 6.67 0.58 10.03
CA ARG A 166 7.20 1.94 9.82
C ARG A 166 7.94 2.11 8.48
N TRP A 167 8.41 1.03 7.90
CA TRP A 167 9.15 1.04 6.64
C TRP A 167 8.27 0.88 5.39
N ARG A 168 6.97 0.98 5.57
CA ARG A 168 5.98 1.00 4.52
C ARG A 168 5.44 2.42 4.31
N TYR A 169 5.39 2.91 3.05
CA TYR A 169 5.12 4.31 2.71
C TYR A 169 3.93 4.49 1.77
N GLY A 170 3.78 3.68 0.75
CA GLY A 170 2.76 3.86 -0.30
C GLY A 170 1.32 3.79 0.21
N ASP A 171 0.47 4.65 -0.32
CA ASP A 171 -0.96 4.72 -0.03
C ASP A 171 -1.30 4.80 1.46
N ARG A 172 -0.50 5.53 2.23
CA ARG A 172 -0.68 5.77 3.66
C ARG A 172 -0.89 7.25 3.96
N PRO A 173 -1.65 7.59 5.02
CA PRO A 173 -1.72 8.96 5.49
C PRO A 173 -0.34 9.46 5.96
N HIS A 174 -0.02 10.71 5.60
CA HIS A 174 1.14 11.47 6.11
C HIS A 174 2.53 10.98 5.71
N VAL A 175 2.68 9.88 4.98
CA VAL A 175 3.95 9.36 4.46
C VAL A 175 3.83 9.03 2.97
N GLY A 176 4.95 8.98 2.25
CA GLY A 176 4.96 8.67 0.82
C GLY A 176 6.36 8.43 0.28
N ALA A 177 6.49 8.31 -1.04
CA ALA A 177 7.72 7.96 -1.73
C ALA A 177 8.92 8.83 -1.33
N ARG A 178 8.71 10.12 -1.08
CA ARG A 178 9.80 11.00 -0.63
C ARG A 178 10.33 10.61 0.75
N ASP A 179 9.44 10.31 1.70
CA ASP A 179 9.85 9.86 3.05
C ASP A 179 10.54 8.49 2.97
N ALA A 180 10.11 7.64 2.04
CA ALA A 180 10.75 6.35 1.75
C ALA A 180 12.20 6.54 1.27
N VAL A 181 12.41 7.41 0.27
CA VAL A 181 13.75 7.73 -0.26
C VAL A 181 14.61 8.42 0.81
N ASP A 182 14.04 9.32 1.63
CA ASP A 182 14.75 9.96 2.76
C ASP A 182 15.21 8.91 3.78
N THR A 183 14.35 7.95 4.11
CA THR A 183 14.71 6.84 5.01
C THR A 183 15.79 5.95 4.41
N LEU A 184 15.66 5.54 3.16
CA LEU A 184 16.65 4.73 2.47
C LEU A 184 18.02 5.42 2.47
N THR A 185 18.06 6.68 2.03
CA THR A 185 19.30 7.44 1.96
C THR A 185 19.91 7.73 3.34
N SER A 186 19.12 7.78 4.40
CA SER A 186 19.62 7.91 5.77
C SER A 186 20.14 6.60 6.37
N LYS A 187 19.62 5.46 5.90
CA LYS A 187 19.97 4.11 6.37
C LYS A 187 21.10 3.47 5.60
N LEU A 188 21.36 3.88 4.38
CA LEU A 188 22.47 3.45 3.55
C LEU A 188 23.84 4.13 3.87
N PRO A 189 24.05 4.89 4.97
CA PRO A 189 25.19 5.72 5.08
C PRO A 189 26.43 5.03 5.60
N CYS A 190 27.47 5.60 5.16
CA CYS A 190 28.68 5.82 5.92
C CYS A 190 29.58 4.61 6.15
N GLY A 191 30.17 4.15 5.06
CA GLY A 191 31.47 3.47 5.16
C GLY A 191 31.42 1.95 5.05
N ARG A 192 30.27 1.37 4.80
CA ARG A 192 30.11 -0.07 4.55
C ARG A 192 29.52 -0.31 3.17
N ASP A 193 29.92 -1.39 2.55
CA ASP A 193 29.31 -1.86 1.33
C ASP A 193 27.91 -2.39 1.64
N HIS A 194 26.95 -2.08 0.79
CA HIS A 194 25.57 -2.53 0.92
C HIS A 194 25.11 -3.18 -0.38
N TRP A 195 24.18 -4.08 -0.26
CA TRP A 195 23.54 -4.77 -1.37
C TRP A 195 22.06 -4.41 -1.41
N GLY A 196 21.63 -3.83 -2.52
CA GLY A 196 20.22 -3.53 -2.77
C GLY A 196 19.53 -4.68 -3.50
N VAL A 197 18.37 -5.09 -3.01
CA VAL A 197 17.42 -5.93 -3.73
C VAL A 197 16.21 -5.08 -4.06
N GLU A 198 16.01 -4.82 -5.33
CA GLU A 198 14.83 -4.15 -5.88
C GLU A 198 13.86 -5.23 -6.34
N ALA A 199 12.60 -5.14 -5.94
CA ALA A 199 11.56 -6.03 -6.40
C ALA A 199 10.32 -5.22 -6.80
N ASP A 200 9.74 -5.56 -7.95
CA ASP A 200 8.52 -4.96 -8.48
C ASP A 200 7.48 -6.07 -8.71
N SER A 201 6.25 -5.81 -8.38
CA SER A 201 5.13 -6.73 -8.60
C SER A 201 4.22 -6.18 -9.71
N PRO A 202 4.40 -6.61 -10.95
CA PRO A 202 3.60 -6.10 -12.06
C PRO A 202 2.13 -6.48 -11.89
N GLY A 203 1.27 -5.48 -12.02
CA GLY A 203 -0.17 -5.73 -11.98
C GLY A 203 -0.66 -6.28 -10.63
N CYS A 204 -0.02 -5.90 -9.53
CA CYS A 204 -0.38 -6.36 -8.19
C CYS A 204 -1.90 -6.33 -7.91
N PHE A 205 -2.58 -5.26 -8.36
CA PHE A 205 -4.04 -5.15 -8.20
C PHE A 205 -4.81 -6.19 -8.99
N ASP A 206 -4.26 -6.66 -10.12
CA ASP A 206 -4.92 -7.59 -11.04
C ASP A 206 -4.61 -9.06 -10.70
N THR A 207 -3.53 -9.31 -9.95
CA THR A 207 -3.03 -10.67 -9.68
C THR A 207 -3.36 -11.20 -8.29
N ILE A 208 -3.68 -10.33 -7.31
CA ILE A 208 -3.94 -10.76 -5.93
C ILE A 208 -5.03 -11.84 -5.88
N ASP A 209 -4.70 -13.00 -5.34
CA ASP A 209 -5.66 -14.08 -5.12
C ASP A 209 -6.78 -13.64 -4.20
N GLN A 210 -8.01 -13.86 -4.68
CA GLN A 210 -9.21 -13.38 -4.01
C GLN A 210 -9.46 -14.06 -2.66
N GLU A 211 -9.15 -15.30 -2.51
CA GLU A 211 -9.36 -16.02 -1.27
C GLU A 211 -8.31 -15.65 -0.23
N TRP A 212 -7.06 -15.47 -0.64
CA TRP A 212 -6.02 -14.97 0.25
C TRP A 212 -6.34 -13.58 0.77
N MET A 213 -6.75 -12.65 -0.11
CA MET A 213 -7.16 -11.31 0.31
C MET A 213 -8.33 -11.37 1.32
N ARG A 214 -9.36 -12.21 1.06
CA ARG A 214 -10.48 -12.38 1.98
C ARG A 214 -10.00 -12.86 3.37
N ARG A 215 -9.10 -13.82 3.40
CA ARG A 215 -8.51 -14.34 4.65
C ARG A 215 -7.72 -13.27 5.38
N MET A 216 -6.91 -12.48 4.66
CA MET A 216 -6.10 -11.42 5.23
C MET A 216 -6.96 -10.28 5.81
N VAL A 217 -7.99 -9.86 5.08
CA VAL A 217 -8.97 -8.88 5.58
C VAL A 217 -9.69 -9.41 6.83
N ALA A 218 -10.02 -10.70 6.87
CA ALA A 218 -10.67 -11.32 8.01
C ALA A 218 -9.81 -11.43 9.27
N GLU A 219 -8.49 -11.21 9.18
CA GLU A 219 -7.61 -11.15 10.36
C GLU A 219 -8.00 -10.01 11.32
N ARG A 220 -8.48 -8.89 10.78
CA ARG A 220 -8.91 -7.72 11.56
C ARG A 220 -10.40 -7.46 11.52
N LEU A 221 -11.14 -8.14 10.66
CA LEU A 221 -12.58 -7.95 10.48
C LEU A 221 -13.38 -9.21 10.83
N GLU A 222 -14.37 -9.04 11.70
CA GLU A 222 -15.42 -10.03 11.99
C GLU A 222 -16.78 -9.48 11.55
N ASP A 223 -16.84 -8.84 10.42
CA ASP A 223 -18.06 -8.25 9.84
C ASP A 223 -18.37 -8.92 8.50
N ARG A 224 -19.22 -9.96 8.55
CA ARG A 224 -19.57 -10.73 7.35
C ARG A 224 -20.23 -9.89 6.27
N ALA A 225 -20.99 -8.87 6.64
CA ALA A 225 -21.66 -7.99 5.67
C ALA A 225 -20.65 -7.13 4.92
N LEU A 226 -19.67 -6.55 5.64
CA LEU A 226 -18.60 -5.76 5.04
C LEU A 226 -17.71 -6.62 4.13
N VAL A 227 -17.30 -7.80 4.60
CA VAL A 227 -16.49 -8.72 3.79
C VAL A 227 -17.24 -9.15 2.52
N ARG A 228 -18.56 -9.36 2.61
CA ARG A 228 -19.40 -9.65 1.42
C ARG A 228 -19.42 -8.46 0.47
N LEU A 229 -19.58 -7.24 0.97
CA LEU A 229 -19.56 -6.03 0.14
C LEU A 229 -18.24 -5.88 -0.60
N ILE A 230 -17.11 -6.02 0.07
CA ILE A 230 -15.77 -6.02 -0.54
C ILE A 230 -15.68 -7.10 -1.64
N LYS A 231 -16.22 -8.29 -1.39
CA LYS A 231 -16.24 -9.37 -2.38
C LYS A 231 -17.05 -8.99 -3.62
N THR A 232 -18.18 -8.25 -3.49
CA THR A 232 -18.98 -7.84 -4.64
C THR A 232 -18.22 -6.86 -5.54
N TRP A 233 -17.51 -5.90 -4.98
CA TRP A 233 -16.70 -4.95 -5.75
C TRP A 233 -15.60 -5.64 -6.56
N ARG A 234 -14.97 -6.65 -5.99
CA ARG A 234 -13.91 -7.41 -6.66
C ARG A 234 -14.42 -8.28 -7.79
N LYS A 235 -15.68 -8.71 -7.71
CA LYS A 235 -16.38 -9.47 -8.75
C LYS A 235 -17.13 -8.58 -9.73
N ALA A 236 -17.12 -7.26 -9.51
CA ALA A 236 -17.73 -6.34 -10.45
C ALA A 236 -17.12 -6.52 -11.83
N GLY A 237 -17.96 -6.65 -12.83
CA GLY A 237 -17.51 -6.71 -14.21
C GLY A 237 -16.95 -5.37 -14.67
N VAL A 238 -16.13 -5.40 -15.67
CA VAL A 238 -15.58 -4.21 -16.34
C VAL A 238 -16.23 -4.08 -17.70
N LEU A 239 -16.90 -2.94 -17.92
CA LEU A 239 -17.42 -2.55 -19.23
C LEU A 239 -16.30 -1.92 -20.02
N ASP A 240 -15.88 -2.57 -21.10
CA ASP A 240 -14.86 -2.07 -22.00
C ASP A 240 -15.39 -1.01 -22.98
N THR A 241 -14.50 -0.32 -23.65
CA THR A 241 -14.83 0.74 -24.62
C THR A 241 -15.58 0.25 -25.85
N ASP A 242 -15.44 -1.02 -26.18
CA ASP A 242 -16.17 -1.70 -27.27
C ASP A 242 -17.56 -2.23 -26.87
N GLY A 243 -17.97 -2.01 -25.59
CA GLY A 243 -19.24 -2.49 -25.06
C GLY A 243 -19.20 -3.90 -24.49
N THR A 244 -18.08 -4.60 -24.57
CA THR A 244 -17.93 -5.93 -23.97
C THR A 244 -17.82 -5.87 -22.44
N VAL A 245 -18.34 -6.89 -21.74
CA VAL A 245 -18.26 -6.99 -20.30
C VAL A 245 -17.29 -8.12 -19.92
N GLY A 246 -16.14 -7.72 -19.37
CA GLY A 246 -15.16 -8.65 -18.82
C GLY A 246 -15.38 -8.89 -17.33
N HIS A 247 -15.20 -10.11 -16.87
CA HIS A 247 -15.20 -10.46 -15.44
C HIS A 247 -13.81 -10.93 -15.03
N PRO A 248 -13.02 -10.12 -14.30
CA PRO A 248 -11.69 -10.51 -13.87
C PRO A 248 -11.78 -11.70 -12.89
N ALA A 249 -11.03 -12.76 -13.19
CA ALA A 249 -10.95 -13.94 -12.34
C ALA A 249 -10.11 -13.71 -11.08
N THR A 250 -9.13 -12.80 -11.17
CA THR A 250 -8.18 -12.46 -10.09
C THR A 250 -8.20 -10.95 -9.84
N GLY A 251 -7.60 -10.54 -8.75
CA GLY A 251 -7.35 -9.13 -8.45
C GLY A 251 -8.57 -8.30 -8.06
N THR A 252 -8.39 -7.00 -8.19
CA THR A 252 -9.42 -5.96 -8.03
C THR A 252 -9.31 -5.00 -9.20
N PRO A 253 -10.42 -4.49 -9.77
CA PRO A 253 -10.35 -3.47 -10.81
C PRO A 253 -9.46 -2.30 -10.36
N GLN A 254 -8.45 -1.98 -11.16
CA GLN A 254 -7.55 -0.86 -10.90
C GLN A 254 -8.34 0.45 -11.05
N GLY A 255 -8.34 1.33 -10.04
CA GLY A 255 -9.08 2.60 -10.04
C GLY A 255 -10.21 2.69 -9.00
N GLY A 256 -10.62 1.59 -8.40
CA GLY A 256 -11.53 1.63 -7.24
C GLY A 256 -10.85 2.24 -6.01
N THR A 257 -11.57 3.12 -5.30
CA THR A 257 -11.05 3.83 -4.10
C THR A 257 -10.62 2.88 -2.98
N VAL A 258 -11.20 1.67 -2.91
CA VAL A 258 -10.85 0.66 -1.90
C VAL A 258 -9.64 -0.20 -2.29
N SER A 259 -9.26 -0.24 -3.57
CA SER A 259 -8.21 -1.13 -4.06
C SER A 259 -6.84 -0.90 -3.40
N PRO A 260 -6.37 0.34 -3.18
CA PRO A 260 -5.08 0.60 -2.53
C PRO A 260 -4.98 0.05 -1.11
N ILE A 261 -6.02 0.23 -0.28
CA ILE A 261 -5.99 -0.29 1.09
C ILE A 261 -6.07 -1.82 1.12
N LEU A 262 -6.83 -2.45 0.22
CA LEU A 262 -6.89 -3.91 0.13
C LEU A 262 -5.56 -4.51 -0.33
N ALA A 263 -4.90 -3.91 -1.31
CA ALA A 263 -3.55 -4.28 -1.72
C ALA A 263 -2.57 -4.15 -0.55
N ASN A 264 -2.63 -3.05 0.16
CA ASN A 264 -1.80 -2.80 1.31
C ASN A 264 -1.99 -3.81 2.45
N ILE A 265 -3.22 -4.22 2.73
CA ILE A 265 -3.52 -5.29 3.69
C ILE A 265 -2.92 -6.61 3.18
N SER A 266 -3.08 -6.91 1.90
CA SER A 266 -2.55 -8.14 1.32
C SER A 266 -1.02 -8.22 1.44
N TRP A 267 -0.31 -7.16 1.07
CA TRP A 267 1.13 -7.08 1.20
C TRP A 267 1.60 -7.12 2.66
N HIS A 268 0.86 -6.50 3.57
CA HIS A 268 1.18 -6.54 5.00
C HIS A 268 1.25 -7.98 5.51
N TYR A 269 0.27 -8.81 5.18
CA TYR A 269 0.25 -10.21 5.63
C TYR A 269 1.12 -11.13 4.78
N ALA A 270 1.20 -10.90 3.47
CA ALA A 270 2.02 -11.72 2.59
C ALA A 270 3.51 -11.53 2.87
N LEU A 271 3.94 -10.28 3.05
CA LEU A 271 5.34 -9.90 3.03
C LEU A 271 5.80 -9.19 4.32
N ASP A 272 5.17 -8.06 4.68
CA ASP A 272 5.68 -7.17 5.72
C ASP A 272 5.86 -7.89 7.06
N ARG A 273 4.83 -8.59 7.52
CA ARG A 273 4.89 -9.36 8.76
C ARG A 273 5.89 -10.50 8.70
N TRP A 274 5.98 -11.18 7.57
CA TRP A 274 6.93 -12.27 7.40
C TRP A 274 8.38 -11.75 7.42
N CYS A 275 8.67 -10.66 6.74
CA CYS A 275 9.97 -10.03 6.80
C CYS A 275 10.35 -9.64 8.24
N GLU A 276 9.45 -8.99 8.99
CA GLU A 276 9.71 -8.54 10.36
C GLU A 276 9.87 -9.72 11.35
N GLN A 277 9.04 -10.75 11.24
CA GLN A 277 8.94 -11.80 12.23
C GLN A 277 9.79 -13.04 11.92
N VAL A 278 10.13 -13.26 10.66
CA VAL A 278 10.87 -14.45 10.21
C VAL A 278 12.21 -14.06 9.59
N VAL A 279 12.20 -13.29 8.52
CA VAL A 279 13.41 -13.04 7.72
C VAL A 279 14.44 -12.27 8.53
N LYS A 280 14.00 -11.24 9.23
CA LYS A 280 14.86 -10.37 10.05
C LYS A 280 15.65 -11.10 11.13
N GLN A 281 15.10 -12.21 11.66
CA GLN A 281 15.80 -13.04 12.66
C GLN A 281 16.97 -13.84 12.07
N HIS A 282 17.03 -13.98 10.75
CA HIS A 282 18.05 -14.74 10.03
C HIS A 282 19.10 -13.86 9.35
N TRP A 283 18.99 -12.53 9.47
CA TRP A 283 20.01 -11.63 8.98
C TRP A 283 21.22 -11.64 9.88
N THR A 284 22.39 -11.63 9.27
CA THR A 284 23.66 -11.62 9.98
C THR A 284 24.31 -10.24 10.03
N GLY A 285 23.80 -9.30 9.21
CA GLY A 285 24.17 -7.89 9.17
C GLY A 285 22.95 -6.98 9.33
N GLU A 286 23.20 -5.66 9.29
CA GLU A 286 22.13 -4.67 9.26
C GLU A 286 21.36 -4.75 7.93
N ALA A 287 20.06 -4.56 8.01
CA ALA A 287 19.23 -4.47 6.82
C ALA A 287 18.11 -3.45 6.99
N CYS A 288 17.72 -2.84 5.88
CA CYS A 288 16.64 -1.88 5.79
C CYS A 288 15.68 -2.32 4.68
N LEU A 289 14.41 -2.45 5.03
CA LEU A 289 13.36 -2.73 4.09
C LEU A 289 12.51 -1.48 3.91
N ILE A 290 12.13 -1.18 2.67
CA ILE A 290 11.24 -0.09 2.30
C ILE A 290 10.27 -0.62 1.27
N ARG A 291 8.98 -0.35 1.48
CA ARG A 291 7.94 -0.67 0.51
C ARG A 291 7.04 0.55 0.26
N ASP A 292 6.83 0.86 -1.00
CA ASP A 292 5.88 1.88 -1.46
C ASP A 292 4.91 1.23 -2.45
N ALA A 293 3.72 0.92 -1.99
CA ALA A 293 2.71 0.15 -2.71
C ALA A 293 3.25 -1.24 -3.13
N ASP A 294 3.50 -1.45 -4.41
CA ASP A 294 4.04 -2.66 -5.06
C ASP A 294 5.55 -2.63 -5.28
N ASP A 295 6.17 -1.47 -5.12
CA ASP A 295 7.62 -1.30 -5.19
C ASP A 295 8.28 -1.63 -3.85
N GLU A 296 9.22 -2.57 -3.84
CA GLU A 296 9.97 -2.98 -2.66
C GLU A 296 11.47 -2.80 -2.87
N VAL A 297 12.12 -2.24 -1.88
CA VAL A 297 13.57 -2.10 -1.83
C VAL A 297 14.10 -2.58 -0.49
N CYS A 298 14.94 -3.59 -0.55
CA CYS A 298 15.67 -4.09 0.61
C CYS A 298 17.16 -3.72 0.46
N ALA A 299 17.74 -3.15 1.49
CA ALA A 299 19.18 -2.88 1.53
C ALA A 299 19.82 -3.71 2.65
N PHE A 300 20.90 -4.41 2.33
CA PHE A 300 21.61 -5.32 3.23
C PHE A 300 23.08 -4.94 3.36
N GLU A 301 23.64 -5.05 4.57
CA GLU A 301 25.07 -4.92 4.81
C GLU A 301 25.85 -6.09 4.19
N LYS A 302 25.28 -7.29 4.18
CA LYS A 302 25.96 -8.50 3.70
C LYS A 302 25.31 -9.05 2.43
N GLN A 303 26.14 -9.40 1.46
CA GLN A 303 25.70 -10.00 0.20
C GLN A 303 24.90 -11.28 0.41
N LYS A 304 25.37 -12.17 1.29
CA LYS A 304 24.69 -13.44 1.61
C LYS A 304 23.26 -13.25 2.12
N ASP A 305 23.01 -12.17 2.87
CA ASP A 305 21.66 -11.86 3.35
C ASP A 305 20.77 -11.37 2.19
N ALA A 306 21.31 -10.57 1.27
CA ALA A 306 20.61 -10.11 0.06
C ALA A 306 20.27 -11.29 -0.88
N GLU A 307 21.22 -12.20 -1.13
CA GLU A 307 21.01 -13.41 -1.95
C GLU A 307 19.92 -14.31 -1.36
N ARG A 308 19.98 -14.57 -0.04
CA ARG A 308 18.94 -15.34 0.66
C ARG A 308 17.58 -14.68 0.57
N CYS A 309 17.50 -13.35 0.79
CA CYS A 309 16.25 -12.62 0.68
C CYS A 309 15.68 -12.73 -0.73
N SER A 310 16.47 -12.46 -1.75
CA SER A 310 16.05 -12.54 -3.15
C SER A 310 15.48 -13.93 -3.50
N THR A 311 16.13 -14.99 -3.04
CA THR A 311 15.69 -16.38 -3.31
C THR A 311 14.36 -16.70 -2.64
N VAL A 312 14.16 -16.32 -1.37
CA VAL A 312 12.96 -16.71 -0.63
C VAL A 312 11.78 -15.76 -0.85
N LEU A 313 12.05 -14.52 -1.27
CA LEU A 313 11.04 -13.49 -1.52
C LEU A 313 10.03 -13.95 -2.57
N GLY A 314 10.51 -14.38 -3.74
CA GLY A 314 9.64 -14.87 -4.82
C GLY A 314 8.81 -16.10 -4.42
N GLN A 315 9.40 -17.03 -3.66
CA GLN A 315 8.68 -18.20 -3.15
C GLN A 315 7.58 -17.78 -2.15
N ARG A 316 7.87 -16.80 -1.33
CA ARG A 316 6.94 -16.29 -0.32
C ARG A 316 5.72 -15.62 -0.94
N VAL A 317 5.91 -14.67 -1.86
CA VAL A 317 4.80 -13.92 -2.46
C VAL A 317 3.94 -14.82 -3.33
N ARG A 318 4.54 -15.78 -4.06
CA ARG A 318 3.81 -16.77 -4.87
C ARG A 318 2.84 -17.60 -4.05
N LYS A 319 3.15 -17.93 -2.79
CA LYS A 319 2.21 -18.61 -1.87
C LYS A 319 0.93 -17.83 -1.61
N CYS A 320 0.95 -16.52 -1.80
CA CYS A 320 -0.19 -15.66 -1.61
C CYS A 320 -0.89 -15.30 -2.93
N GLY A 321 -0.52 -15.96 -4.02
CA GLY A 321 -1.04 -15.64 -5.34
C GLY A 321 -0.50 -14.31 -5.91
N LEU A 322 0.66 -13.85 -5.40
CA LEU A 322 1.36 -12.68 -5.90
C LEU A 322 2.59 -13.12 -6.69
N GLU A 323 2.97 -12.33 -7.69
CA GLU A 323 4.16 -12.59 -8.49
C GLU A 323 5.11 -11.40 -8.48
N LEU A 324 6.40 -11.68 -8.51
CA LEU A 324 7.44 -10.68 -8.73
C LEU A 324 7.83 -10.67 -10.21
N ALA A 325 8.08 -9.48 -10.76
CA ALA A 325 8.68 -9.35 -12.07
C ALA A 325 10.13 -9.85 -12.04
N GLY A 326 10.39 -11.00 -12.65
CA GLY A 326 11.73 -11.57 -12.68
C GLY A 326 12.76 -10.67 -13.38
N ASP A 327 12.34 -9.99 -14.45
CA ASP A 327 13.14 -9.04 -15.21
C ASP A 327 13.44 -7.73 -14.47
N LYS A 328 12.59 -7.36 -13.51
CA LYS A 328 12.73 -6.15 -12.69
C LYS A 328 13.24 -6.43 -11.27
N THR A 329 13.21 -7.67 -10.82
CA THR A 329 13.80 -8.07 -9.54
C THR A 329 15.31 -8.18 -9.73
N ARG A 330 16.05 -7.24 -9.13
CA ARG A 330 17.50 -7.12 -9.35
C ARG A 330 18.22 -6.96 -8.01
N MET A 331 19.33 -7.67 -7.89
CA MET A 331 20.29 -7.45 -6.82
C MET A 331 21.47 -6.63 -7.36
N ARG A 332 21.83 -5.57 -6.67
CA ARG A 332 22.93 -4.67 -7.07
C ARG A 332 23.79 -4.27 -5.87
N PRO A 333 25.12 -4.15 -6.06
CA PRO A 333 25.95 -3.56 -5.03
C PRO A 333 25.64 -2.06 -4.92
N CYS A 334 25.49 -1.60 -3.69
CA CYS A 334 25.29 -0.18 -3.33
C CYS A 334 26.56 0.32 -2.61
N SER A 335 27.74 0.07 -3.17
CA SER A 335 29.02 0.40 -2.56
C SER A 335 29.35 1.88 -2.67
N ARG A 336 30.08 2.38 -1.65
CA ARG A 336 30.67 3.73 -1.63
C ARG A 336 31.95 3.82 -2.47
N GLN A 337 32.62 2.70 -2.70
CA GLN A 337 33.86 2.70 -3.48
C GLN A 337 33.52 2.86 -4.97
N PRO A 338 34.24 3.71 -5.70
CA PRO A 338 34.08 3.79 -7.11
C PRO A 338 34.69 2.53 -7.76
N ALA A 339 33.91 1.47 -7.83
CA ALA A 339 34.09 0.54 -8.95
C ALA A 339 33.97 1.38 -10.24
N ALA A 340 34.63 0.98 -11.29
CA ALA A 340 34.84 1.75 -12.54
C ALA A 340 33.64 2.50 -13.16
N ALA A 341 32.44 2.44 -12.54
CA ALA A 341 31.26 3.22 -12.87
C ALA A 341 30.52 3.68 -11.60
N PRO A 342 30.02 4.93 -11.56
CA PRO A 342 29.22 5.40 -10.43
C PRO A 342 27.96 4.54 -10.29
N THR A 343 27.81 3.84 -9.19
CA THR A 343 26.63 3.02 -8.92
C THR A 343 25.42 3.92 -8.80
N ARG A 344 24.58 3.90 -9.82
CA ARG A 344 23.28 4.58 -9.84
C ARG A 344 22.20 3.54 -9.66
N PHE A 345 21.22 3.84 -8.83
CA PHE A 345 20.02 3.03 -8.73
C PHE A 345 18.78 3.94 -8.73
N GLU A 346 17.74 3.46 -9.35
CA GLU A 346 16.46 4.15 -9.39
C GLU A 346 15.52 3.53 -8.35
N VAL A 347 14.97 4.36 -7.48
CA VAL A 347 14.05 3.94 -6.44
C VAL A 347 12.89 4.93 -6.39
N LEU A 348 11.67 4.44 -6.56
CA LEU A 348 10.44 5.24 -6.40
C LEU A 348 10.46 6.54 -7.22
N GLY A 349 10.88 6.44 -8.48
CA GLY A 349 10.99 7.60 -9.36
C GLY A 349 12.11 8.58 -9.03
N CYS A 350 13.04 8.19 -8.16
CA CYS A 350 14.23 8.95 -7.83
C CYS A 350 15.51 8.21 -8.24
N GLU A 351 16.41 8.90 -8.94
CA GLU A 351 17.79 8.43 -9.13
C GLU A 351 18.60 8.75 -7.87
N VAL A 352 19.17 7.72 -7.28
CA VAL A 352 20.06 7.81 -6.12
C VAL A 352 21.48 7.45 -6.55
N ARG A 353 22.46 8.27 -6.20
CA ARG A 353 23.87 8.05 -6.52
C ARG A 353 24.80 8.56 -5.44
N TRP A 354 25.94 7.94 -5.28
CA TRP A 354 27.01 8.45 -4.44
C TRP A 354 27.61 9.74 -5.02
N GLY A 355 27.91 10.70 -4.17
CA GLY A 355 28.60 11.93 -4.51
C GLY A 355 29.32 12.50 -3.31
N LYS A 356 30.05 13.59 -3.50
CA LYS A 356 30.69 14.33 -2.41
C LYS A 356 29.90 15.61 -2.12
N ASP A 357 29.83 15.98 -0.85
CA ASP A 357 29.33 17.32 -0.44
C ASP A 357 30.41 18.41 -0.67
N ARG A 358 30.13 19.65 -0.28
CA ARG A 358 31.09 20.76 -0.41
C ARG A 358 32.33 20.59 0.45
N ALA A 359 32.26 19.79 1.52
CA ALA A 359 33.37 19.44 2.40
C ALA A 359 34.11 18.16 1.96
N GLY A 360 33.81 17.62 0.77
CA GLY A 360 34.44 16.40 0.26
C GLY A 360 33.93 15.11 0.87
N LYS A 361 32.97 15.16 1.83
CA LYS A 361 32.42 13.99 2.48
C LYS A 361 31.43 13.27 1.52
N ALA A 362 31.60 11.97 1.42
CA ALA A 362 30.69 11.18 0.59
C ALA A 362 29.29 11.15 1.18
N HIS A 363 28.28 11.40 0.34
CA HIS A 363 26.87 11.28 0.70
C HIS A 363 26.06 10.84 -0.51
N LEU A 364 24.86 10.33 -0.28
CA LEU A 364 23.92 9.96 -1.32
C LEU A 364 23.20 11.20 -1.85
N LYS A 365 23.45 11.50 -3.11
CA LYS A 365 22.71 12.50 -3.88
C LYS A 365 21.48 11.85 -4.49
N ARG A 366 20.40 12.60 -4.54
CA ARG A 366 19.12 12.17 -5.12
C ARG A 366 18.59 13.24 -6.05
N ARG A 367 17.97 12.81 -7.12
CA ARG A 367 17.21 13.67 -8.03
C ARG A 367 16.02 12.90 -8.56
N THR A 368 14.97 13.57 -8.99
CA THR A 368 13.86 12.94 -9.72
C THR A 368 14.41 12.28 -10.97
N SER A 369 14.03 11.02 -11.22
CA SER A 369 14.38 10.34 -12.46
C SER A 369 13.81 11.11 -13.65
N ARG A 370 14.56 11.21 -14.74
CA ARG A 370 14.02 11.78 -15.96
C ARG A 370 12.98 10.83 -16.53
N PRO A 371 11.84 11.32 -17.02
CA PRO A 371 10.93 10.49 -17.79
C PRO A 371 11.71 9.86 -18.94
N LYS A 372 11.57 8.56 -19.11
CA LYS A 372 12.11 7.85 -20.28
C LYS A 372 11.22 8.12 -21.46
#